data_51a9d4f316114ca9bba9662805f571ae
#
_entry.id   51a9d4f316114ca9bba9662805f571ae
#
_cell.length_a   1.000
_cell.length_b   1.000
_cell.length_c   1.000
_cell.angle_alpha   90.00
_cell.angle_beta   90.00
_cell.angle_gamma   90.00
#
_symmetry.space_group_name_H-M   'P 1'
#
loop_
_entity.id
_entity.type
_entity.pdbx_description
1 polymer ?
#
loop_
_entity_poly.entity_id
_entity_poly.type
_entity_poly.pdbx_seq_one_letter_code
_entity_poly.pdbx_strand_id
1 'polypeptide(L)'
;IHLFYLDSGPMDVTTELFPDGTGEDFSVLSLAARATYARSLTDRLKVGGTVNYIRDNIAETQMQTVSYDIGSNFQTGIYGSILGMSITNFGPEVQYKGEDLSVQVADTIDVDGSLSRITDKFPLPLTFRLGVENEIVGANSSFMKNETHTLILSVDGIKPSDYIVYGSSGMEYAYQDMAFVRMGTHMNHDT
;
A
#
# COMPACT_ATOMS: atom_id res chain seq x y z
N ILE A 1 -7.90 -2.60 13.80
CA ILE A 1 -7.82 -1.15 13.53
C ILE A 1 -6.37 -0.75 13.56
N HIS A 2 -5.96 0.05 12.60
CA HIS A 2 -4.61 0.60 12.51
C HIS A 2 -4.71 2.10 12.21
N LEU A 3 -3.87 2.90 12.86
CA LEU A 3 -3.74 4.34 12.64
C LEU A 3 -2.29 4.64 12.31
N PHE A 4 -2.06 5.38 11.24
CA PHE A 4 -0.77 5.92 10.85
C PHE A 4 -0.87 7.44 10.81
N TYR A 5 0.11 8.10 11.40
CA TYR A 5 0.23 9.54 11.43
C TYR A 5 1.69 9.91 11.15
N LEU A 6 1.89 10.81 10.23
CA LEU A 6 3.20 11.37 9.88
C LEU A 6 3.08 12.89 9.86
N ASP A 7 4.00 13.56 10.52
CA ASP A 7 4.16 15.02 10.52
C ASP A 7 5.64 15.31 10.26
N SER A 8 5.92 16.06 9.21
CA SER A 8 7.30 16.44 8.88
C SER A 8 7.87 17.52 9.81
N GLY A 9 6.99 18.17 10.58
CA GLY A 9 7.33 19.44 11.20
C GLY A 9 7.50 20.58 10.17
N PRO A 10 7.81 21.81 10.63
CA PRO A 10 8.04 22.94 9.75
C PRO A 10 9.29 22.73 8.90
N MET A 11 9.20 23.09 7.64
CA MET A 11 10.29 23.09 6.65
C MET A 11 10.32 24.45 5.98
N ASP A 12 11.52 25.05 5.87
CA ASP A 12 11.71 26.36 5.25
C ASP A 12 11.31 26.33 3.77
N VAL A 13 10.54 27.34 3.34
CA VAL A 13 10.29 27.58 1.92
C VAL A 13 11.53 28.23 1.32
N THR A 14 12.14 27.57 0.34
CA THR A 14 13.31 28.09 -0.37
C THR A 14 12.98 28.44 -1.82
N THR A 15 13.63 29.46 -2.36
CA THR A 15 13.51 29.88 -3.76
C THR A 15 14.90 30.09 -4.36
N GLU A 16 14.97 30.22 -5.68
CA GLU A 16 16.25 30.56 -6.34
C GLU A 16 16.89 31.88 -5.84
N LEU A 17 16.05 32.82 -5.39
CA LEU A 17 16.50 34.11 -4.86
C LEU A 17 16.84 34.06 -3.37
N PHE A 18 16.24 33.14 -2.64
CA PHE A 18 16.41 32.96 -1.19
C PHE A 18 16.69 31.48 -0.87
N PRO A 19 17.92 31.01 -1.19
CA PRO A 19 18.28 29.61 -0.98
C PRO A 19 18.37 29.20 0.50
N ASP A 20 18.58 30.16 1.38
CA ASP A 20 18.66 29.96 2.84
C ASP A 20 17.29 30.07 3.54
N GLY A 21 16.21 30.24 2.77
CA GLY A 21 14.84 30.36 3.25
C GLY A 21 14.18 31.69 2.99
N THR A 22 12.89 31.70 2.73
CA THR A 22 12.10 32.95 2.54
C THR A 22 11.60 33.52 3.86
N GLY A 23 11.73 32.76 4.96
CA GLY A 23 11.13 33.06 6.26
C GLY A 23 9.68 32.54 6.39
N GLU A 24 9.19 31.84 5.38
CA GLU A 24 7.93 31.11 5.43
C GLU A 24 8.21 29.62 5.60
N ASP A 25 7.35 28.93 6.34
CA ASP A 25 7.44 27.50 6.59
C ASP A 25 6.24 26.75 5.99
N PHE A 26 6.46 25.55 5.55
CA PHE A 26 5.40 24.60 5.20
C PHE A 26 5.56 23.28 5.95
N SER A 27 4.50 22.49 6.03
CA SER A 27 4.57 21.14 6.63
C SER A 27 3.83 20.13 5.76
N VAL A 28 4.21 18.87 5.92
CA VAL A 28 3.51 17.73 5.34
C VAL A 28 2.90 16.92 6.46
N LEU A 29 1.61 16.68 6.38
CA LEU A 29 0.86 15.90 7.36
C LEU A 29 0.07 14.81 6.64
N SER A 30 0.39 13.55 6.95
CA SER A 30 -0.30 12.38 6.40
C SER A 30 -0.99 11.61 7.51
N LEU A 31 -2.26 11.33 7.32
CA LEU A 31 -3.09 10.52 8.21
C LEU A 31 -3.69 9.35 7.42
N ALA A 32 -3.52 8.13 7.93
CA ALA A 32 -4.22 6.98 7.42
C ALA A 32 -4.86 6.19 8.56
N ALA A 33 -6.17 5.97 8.46
CA ALA A 33 -6.93 5.13 9.38
C ALA A 33 -7.45 3.90 8.63
N ARG A 34 -7.26 2.73 9.23
CA ARG A 34 -7.62 1.45 8.61
C ARG A 34 -8.46 0.61 9.56
N ALA A 35 -9.54 0.05 9.05
CA ALA A 35 -10.36 -0.92 9.75
C ALA A 35 -10.47 -2.20 8.92
N THR A 36 -10.15 -3.34 9.52
CA THR A 36 -10.15 -4.64 8.87
C THR A 36 -11.10 -5.59 9.57
N TYR A 37 -11.89 -6.31 8.81
CA TYR A 37 -12.68 -7.43 9.26
C TYR A 37 -12.34 -8.68 8.44
N ALA A 38 -12.10 -9.80 9.13
CA ALA A 38 -11.82 -11.08 8.48
C ALA A 38 -12.60 -12.20 9.16
N ARG A 39 -13.01 -13.18 8.36
CA ARG A 39 -13.81 -14.32 8.81
C ARG A 39 -13.46 -15.59 8.03
N SER A 40 -13.47 -16.72 8.73
CA SER A 40 -13.51 -18.03 8.07
C SER A 40 -14.94 -18.30 7.60
N LEU A 41 -15.12 -18.44 6.28
CA LEU A 41 -16.41 -18.82 5.68
C LEU A 41 -16.61 -20.32 5.72
N THR A 42 -15.53 -21.07 5.54
CA THR A 42 -15.48 -22.53 5.69
C THR A 42 -14.17 -22.91 6.38
N ASP A 43 -13.98 -24.19 6.68
CA ASP A 43 -12.73 -24.71 7.24
C ASP A 43 -11.52 -24.46 6.33
N ARG A 44 -11.76 -24.24 5.02
CA ARG A 44 -10.73 -24.06 4.00
C ARG A 44 -10.65 -22.65 3.42
N LEU A 45 -11.69 -21.83 3.59
CA LEU A 45 -11.77 -20.49 2.99
C LEU A 45 -11.90 -19.42 4.07
N LYS A 46 -10.90 -18.54 4.11
CA LYS A 46 -10.91 -17.31 4.90
C LYS A 46 -11.00 -16.11 3.95
N VAL A 47 -11.82 -15.14 4.30
CA VAL A 47 -11.94 -13.88 3.56
C VAL A 47 -11.82 -12.71 4.51
N GLY A 48 -11.32 -11.60 4.00
CA GLY A 48 -11.19 -10.35 4.75
C GLY A 48 -11.40 -9.15 3.85
N GLY A 49 -11.85 -8.08 4.46
CA GLY A 49 -11.96 -6.78 3.82
C GLY A 49 -11.44 -5.70 4.73
N THR A 50 -10.87 -4.66 4.14
CA THR A 50 -10.33 -3.49 4.82
C THR A 50 -10.92 -2.24 4.19
N VAL A 51 -11.25 -1.27 5.02
CA VAL A 51 -11.56 0.09 4.61
C VAL A 51 -10.42 0.97 5.09
N ASN A 52 -9.86 1.76 4.18
CA ASN A 52 -8.79 2.71 4.44
C ASN A 52 -9.33 4.13 4.23
N TYR A 53 -9.16 5.00 5.19
CA TYR A 53 -9.30 6.44 5.04
C TYR A 53 -7.93 7.06 5.00
N ILE A 54 -7.65 7.85 3.98
CA ILE A 54 -6.34 8.49 3.75
C ILE A 54 -6.58 9.98 3.59
N ARG A 55 -5.76 10.76 4.28
CA ARG A 55 -5.73 12.22 4.16
C ARG A 55 -4.28 12.69 4.16
N ASP A 56 -3.93 13.45 3.12
CA ASP A 56 -2.65 14.11 2.99
C ASP A 56 -2.87 15.62 2.89
N ASN A 57 -2.12 16.34 3.68
CA ASN A 57 -1.99 17.79 3.59
C ASN A 57 -0.53 18.11 3.28
N ILE A 58 -0.29 18.86 2.22
CA ILE A 58 1.05 19.31 1.80
C ILE A 58 0.95 20.80 1.62
N ALA A 59 1.62 21.57 2.50
CA ALA A 59 1.47 23.02 2.58
C ALA A 59 -0.04 23.38 2.67
N GLU A 60 -0.56 24.19 1.75
CA GLU A 60 -1.98 24.57 1.69
C GLU A 60 -2.82 23.66 0.79
N THR A 61 -2.23 22.57 0.26
CA THR A 61 -2.96 21.61 -0.56
C THR A 61 -3.38 20.40 0.27
N GLN A 62 -4.55 19.85 -0.04
CA GLN A 62 -5.07 18.67 0.63
C GLN A 62 -5.65 17.65 -0.35
N MET A 63 -5.52 16.40 0.02
CA MET A 63 -6.16 15.26 -0.62
C MET A 63 -6.81 14.40 0.46
N GLN A 64 -7.98 13.87 0.20
CA GLN A 64 -8.61 12.86 1.04
C GLN A 64 -9.34 11.83 0.19
N THR A 65 -9.31 10.58 0.64
CA THR A 65 -9.96 9.49 -0.08
C THR A 65 -10.29 8.32 0.83
N VAL A 66 -11.14 7.43 0.32
CA VAL A 66 -11.41 6.13 0.93
C VAL A 66 -11.07 5.06 -0.09
N SER A 67 -10.32 4.04 0.33
CA SER A 67 -10.04 2.87 -0.48
C SER A 67 -10.44 1.59 0.25
N TYR A 68 -10.60 0.53 -0.53
CA TYR A 68 -11.02 -0.78 -0.05
C TYR A 68 -9.99 -1.82 -0.46
N ASP A 69 -9.71 -2.75 0.45
CA ASP A 69 -8.92 -3.93 0.17
C ASP A 69 -9.77 -5.16 0.43
N ILE A 70 -9.63 -6.16 -0.43
CA ILE A 70 -10.30 -7.46 -0.28
C ILE A 70 -9.25 -8.54 -0.44
N GLY A 71 -9.29 -9.54 0.42
CA GLY A 71 -8.38 -10.67 0.35
C GLY A 71 -9.05 -11.97 0.73
N SER A 72 -8.51 -13.05 0.22
CA SER A 72 -8.91 -14.41 0.57
C SER A 72 -7.69 -15.31 0.70
N ASN A 73 -7.87 -16.33 1.53
CA ASN A 73 -6.90 -17.39 1.76
C ASN A 73 -7.64 -18.72 1.69
N PHE A 74 -7.25 -19.55 0.73
CA PHE A 74 -7.93 -20.80 0.42
C PHE A 74 -6.97 -22.01 0.56
N GLN A 75 -7.28 -22.93 1.47
CA GLN A 75 -6.60 -24.20 1.58
C GLN A 75 -7.07 -25.13 0.48
N THR A 76 -6.24 -25.36 -0.50
CA THR A 76 -6.60 -26.13 -1.71
C THR A 76 -6.89 -27.60 -1.42
N GLY A 77 -6.29 -28.14 -0.35
CA GLY A 77 -6.29 -29.57 -0.03
C GLY A 77 -5.35 -30.39 -0.91
N ILE A 78 -4.60 -29.75 -1.82
CA ILE A 78 -3.61 -30.38 -2.69
C ILE A 78 -2.24 -30.12 -2.08
N TYR A 79 -1.59 -31.16 -1.59
CA TYR A 79 -0.28 -31.11 -0.94
C TYR A 79 -0.14 -30.05 0.18
N GLY A 80 -1.25 -29.71 0.84
CA GLY A 80 -1.24 -28.68 1.88
C GLY A 80 -1.08 -27.24 1.38
N SER A 81 -1.15 -27.00 0.06
CA SER A 81 -0.97 -25.68 -0.52
C SER A 81 -2.09 -24.72 -0.13
N ILE A 82 -1.70 -23.49 0.15
CA ILE A 82 -2.57 -22.36 0.43
C ILE A 82 -2.52 -21.39 -0.73
N LEU A 83 -3.67 -21.04 -1.29
CA LEU A 83 -3.83 -20.04 -2.32
C LEU A 83 -4.27 -18.71 -1.68
N GLY A 84 -3.47 -17.68 -1.81
CA GLY A 84 -3.77 -16.32 -1.37
C GLY A 84 -4.13 -15.44 -2.55
N MET A 85 -5.19 -14.64 -2.42
CA MET A 85 -5.56 -13.62 -3.41
C MET A 85 -5.87 -12.32 -2.69
N SER A 86 -5.46 -11.19 -3.27
CA SER A 86 -5.86 -9.88 -2.78
C SER A 86 -5.96 -8.85 -3.89
N ILE A 87 -6.88 -7.91 -3.67
CA ILE A 87 -7.01 -6.66 -4.42
C ILE A 87 -6.89 -5.56 -3.38
N THR A 88 -5.97 -4.64 -3.57
CA THR A 88 -5.73 -3.54 -2.64
C THR A 88 -5.82 -2.18 -3.33
N ASN A 89 -6.15 -1.15 -2.55
CA ASN A 89 -6.30 0.23 -3.02
C ASN A 89 -7.41 0.42 -4.06
N PHE A 90 -8.47 -0.37 -3.99
CA PHE A 90 -9.65 -0.13 -4.81
C PHE A 90 -10.41 1.09 -4.29
N GLY A 91 -10.49 2.16 -5.09
CA GLY A 91 -11.13 3.41 -4.70
C GLY A 91 -11.29 4.38 -5.85
N PRO A 92 -11.89 5.54 -5.60
CA PRO A 92 -12.04 6.58 -6.61
C PRO A 92 -10.69 7.20 -6.98
N GLU A 93 -10.64 7.85 -8.13
CA GLU A 93 -9.55 8.75 -8.48
C GLU A 93 -9.42 9.87 -7.44
N VAL A 94 -8.20 10.24 -7.15
CA VAL A 94 -7.85 11.27 -6.18
C VAL A 94 -7.30 12.52 -6.85
N GLN A 95 -7.36 13.63 -6.14
CA GLN A 95 -6.95 14.93 -6.62
C GLN A 95 -6.51 15.79 -5.44
N TYR A 96 -5.39 16.50 -5.58
CA TYR A 96 -5.00 17.54 -4.65
C TYR A 96 -5.73 18.84 -4.98
N LYS A 97 -6.19 19.54 -3.95
CA LYS A 97 -6.87 20.85 -4.01
C LYS A 97 -6.30 21.76 -2.95
N GLY A 98 -6.10 23.03 -3.27
CA GLY A 98 -5.60 24.01 -2.31
C GLY A 98 -5.25 25.34 -2.96
N GLU A 99 -4.98 26.35 -2.13
CA GLU A 99 -4.69 27.70 -2.57
C GLU A 99 -3.31 27.80 -3.24
N ASP A 100 -2.33 27.00 -2.80
CA ASP A 100 -1.00 26.92 -3.43
C ASP A 100 -1.04 26.51 -4.91
N LEU A 101 -2.13 25.90 -5.36
CA LEU A 101 -2.34 25.55 -6.75
C LEU A 101 -3.01 26.69 -7.54
N SER A 102 -3.41 27.78 -6.86
CA SER A 102 -3.98 28.95 -7.52
C SER A 102 -2.89 29.81 -8.16
N VAL A 103 -3.07 30.19 -9.41
CA VAL A 103 -2.22 31.17 -10.10
C VAL A 103 -3.01 32.46 -10.24
N GLN A 104 -2.51 33.51 -9.62
CA GLN A 104 -3.00 34.85 -9.95
C GLN A 104 -2.56 35.18 -11.38
N VAL A 105 -3.50 35.26 -12.28
CA VAL A 105 -3.25 35.81 -13.62
C VAL A 105 -3.13 37.32 -13.44
N ALA A 106 -1.91 37.83 -13.53
CA ALA A 106 -1.68 39.26 -13.55
C ALA A 106 -2.45 39.88 -14.72
N ASP A 107 -3.37 40.75 -14.39
CA ASP A 107 -4.43 41.18 -15.25
C ASP A 107 -4.06 42.35 -16.13
N THR A 108 -4.36 42.25 -17.41
CA THR A 108 -4.52 43.39 -18.31
C THR A 108 -5.99 43.64 -18.68
N ILE A 109 -6.93 42.89 -18.13
CA ILE A 109 -8.38 43.08 -18.39
C ILE A 109 -9.14 42.74 -17.11
N ASP A 110 -9.98 43.69 -16.63
CA ASP A 110 -10.87 43.67 -15.47
C ASP A 110 -11.74 42.39 -15.39
N VAL A 111 -11.16 41.27 -15.01
CA VAL A 111 -11.90 40.05 -14.61
C VAL A 111 -11.28 39.56 -13.30
N ASP A 112 -12.00 39.79 -12.22
CA ASP A 112 -11.75 39.25 -10.89
C ASP A 112 -11.83 37.71 -10.93
N GLY A 113 -10.76 37.07 -11.36
CA GLY A 113 -10.73 35.63 -11.57
C GLY A 113 -9.41 35.01 -11.10
N SER A 114 -9.37 34.56 -9.87
CA SER A 114 -8.38 33.57 -9.45
C SER A 114 -8.64 32.25 -10.19
N LEU A 115 -7.76 31.88 -11.12
CA LEU A 115 -7.78 30.54 -11.72
C LEU A 115 -7.25 29.55 -10.68
N SER A 116 -8.16 28.86 -10.02
CA SER A 116 -7.80 27.75 -9.16
C SER A 116 -7.24 26.62 -10.02
N ARG A 117 -5.94 26.36 -9.96
CA ARG A 117 -5.36 25.16 -10.49
C ARG A 117 -5.63 24.02 -9.53
N ILE A 118 -6.12 22.94 -10.07
CA ILE A 118 -6.27 21.65 -9.39
C ILE A 118 -5.34 20.69 -10.12
N THR A 119 -4.75 19.74 -9.39
CA THR A 119 -4.01 18.68 -10.07
C THR A 119 -4.96 17.86 -10.95
N ASP A 120 -4.43 17.22 -11.97
CA ASP A 120 -5.19 16.20 -12.67
C ASP A 120 -5.59 15.09 -11.69
N LYS A 121 -6.72 14.45 -11.96
CA LYS A 121 -7.13 13.27 -11.22
C LYS A 121 -6.21 12.11 -11.56
N PHE A 122 -5.81 11.37 -10.55
CA PHE A 122 -5.02 10.18 -10.74
C PHE A 122 -5.61 9.01 -9.95
N PRO A 123 -5.55 7.79 -10.49
CA PRO A 123 -6.06 6.61 -9.81
C PRO A 123 -5.17 6.24 -8.61
N LEU A 124 -5.78 5.62 -7.61
CA LEU A 124 -5.01 4.94 -6.57
C LEU A 124 -4.22 3.77 -7.19
N PRO A 125 -3.06 3.40 -6.62
CA PRO A 125 -2.23 2.30 -7.12
C PRO A 125 -2.90 0.94 -6.83
N LEU A 126 -3.97 0.65 -7.58
CA LEU A 126 -4.69 -0.61 -7.49
C LEU A 126 -3.73 -1.76 -7.76
N THR A 127 -3.68 -2.72 -6.85
CA THR A 127 -2.78 -3.86 -6.97
C THR A 127 -3.54 -5.16 -6.79
N PHE A 128 -3.40 -6.05 -7.76
CA PHE A 128 -3.83 -7.44 -7.67
C PHE A 128 -2.65 -8.33 -7.32
N ARG A 129 -2.83 -9.23 -6.35
CA ARG A 129 -1.83 -10.22 -5.96
C ARG A 129 -2.47 -11.60 -5.91
N LEU A 130 -1.74 -12.58 -6.46
CA LEU A 130 -2.06 -14.01 -6.38
C LEU A 130 -0.81 -14.72 -5.91
N GLY A 131 -0.93 -15.51 -4.83
CA GLY A 131 0.19 -16.23 -4.26
C GLY A 131 -0.16 -17.66 -3.90
N VAL A 132 0.85 -18.50 -3.91
CA VAL A 132 0.78 -19.88 -3.41
C VAL A 132 1.85 -20.05 -2.35
N GLU A 133 1.43 -20.58 -1.22
CA GLU A 133 2.29 -20.97 -0.11
C GLU A 133 2.18 -22.46 0.15
N ASN A 134 3.30 -23.09 0.50
CA ASN A 134 3.34 -24.51 0.86
C ASN A 134 4.32 -24.76 2.00
N GLU A 135 3.87 -25.51 3.00
CA GLU A 135 4.72 -26.04 4.06
C GLU A 135 5.39 -27.34 3.57
N ILE A 136 6.67 -27.22 3.20
CA ILE A 136 7.46 -28.35 2.68
C ILE A 136 7.92 -29.28 3.80
N VAL A 137 8.35 -28.69 4.92
CA VAL A 137 8.68 -29.40 6.16
C VAL A 137 7.88 -28.80 7.28
N GLY A 138 7.31 -29.60 8.17
CA GLY A 138 6.60 -29.11 9.34
C GLY A 138 5.50 -30.05 9.81
N ALA A 139 4.81 -29.68 10.87
CA ALA A 139 3.78 -30.50 11.49
C ALA A 139 2.57 -30.75 10.56
N ASN A 140 2.23 -29.76 9.71
CA ASN A 140 1.10 -29.83 8.76
C ASN A 140 1.56 -30.17 7.33
N SER A 141 2.87 -30.40 7.11
CA SER A 141 3.40 -30.71 5.79
C SER A 141 2.84 -32.01 5.22
N SER A 142 2.53 -31.98 3.93
CA SER A 142 2.20 -33.18 3.15
C SER A 142 3.43 -33.91 2.60
N PHE A 143 4.62 -33.26 2.66
CA PHE A 143 5.87 -33.80 2.12
C PHE A 143 6.74 -34.42 3.23
N MET A 144 7.07 -33.62 4.25
CA MET A 144 7.93 -34.08 5.34
C MET A 144 7.41 -33.58 6.70
N LYS A 145 6.85 -34.50 7.49
CA LYS A 145 6.37 -34.18 8.84
C LYS A 145 7.54 -34.01 9.80
N ASN A 146 7.55 -32.87 10.49
CA ASN A 146 8.55 -32.55 11.51
C ASN A 146 7.93 -31.57 12.51
N GLU A 147 8.05 -31.85 13.79
CA GLU A 147 7.50 -31.01 14.86
C GLU A 147 8.49 -29.93 15.35
N THR A 148 9.75 -30.06 14.98
CA THR A 148 10.84 -29.19 15.43
C THR A 148 11.23 -28.17 14.39
N HIS A 149 11.15 -28.56 13.11
CA HIS A 149 11.57 -27.75 11.96
C HIS A 149 10.40 -27.48 11.05
N THR A 150 10.23 -26.22 10.67
CA THR A 150 9.23 -25.79 9.67
C THR A 150 9.93 -25.09 8.52
N LEU A 151 9.62 -25.49 7.28
CA LEU A 151 10.08 -24.84 6.07
C LEU A 151 8.87 -24.52 5.19
N ILE A 152 8.66 -23.21 4.95
CA ILE A 152 7.59 -22.71 4.11
C ILE A 152 8.21 -22.06 2.88
N LEU A 153 7.65 -22.37 1.72
CA LEU A 153 7.95 -21.71 0.46
C LEU A 153 6.73 -20.96 -0.04
N SER A 154 6.94 -19.77 -0.58
CA SER A 154 5.89 -18.95 -1.19
C SER A 154 6.33 -18.39 -2.55
N VAL A 155 5.37 -18.28 -3.45
CA VAL A 155 5.53 -17.62 -4.75
C VAL A 155 4.30 -16.75 -4.99
N ASP A 156 4.54 -15.49 -5.37
CA ASP A 156 3.49 -14.52 -5.67
C ASP A 156 3.66 -13.94 -7.07
N GLY A 157 2.55 -13.73 -7.75
CA GLY A 157 2.42 -12.86 -8.92
C GLY A 157 1.72 -11.56 -8.50
N ILE A 158 2.28 -10.43 -8.88
CA ILE A 158 1.81 -9.10 -8.47
C ILE A 158 1.59 -8.25 -9.72
N LYS A 159 0.39 -7.69 -9.85
CA LYS A 159 0.01 -6.79 -10.94
C LYS A 159 -0.53 -5.47 -10.37
N PRO A 160 0.31 -4.43 -10.26
CA PRO A 160 -0.16 -3.06 -10.07
C PRO A 160 -0.86 -2.54 -11.34
N SER A 161 -1.76 -1.58 -11.20
CA SER A 161 -2.46 -0.96 -12.33
C SER A 161 -1.52 -0.17 -13.24
N ASP A 162 -0.50 0.44 -12.66
CA ASP A 162 0.44 1.37 -13.26
C ASP A 162 1.81 0.77 -13.58
N TYR A 163 1.99 -0.54 -13.35
CA TYR A 163 3.26 -1.21 -13.58
C TYR A 163 3.07 -2.58 -14.25
N ILE A 164 4.16 -3.17 -14.75
CA ILE A 164 4.17 -4.53 -15.34
C ILE A 164 3.90 -5.59 -14.26
N VAL A 165 3.51 -6.78 -14.70
CA VAL A 165 3.42 -7.95 -13.80
C VAL A 165 4.81 -8.34 -13.38
N TYR A 166 5.02 -8.52 -12.08
CA TYR A 166 6.25 -9.07 -11.55
C TYR A 166 5.96 -10.21 -10.56
N GLY A 167 6.95 -11.04 -10.32
CA GLY A 167 6.89 -12.15 -9.38
C GLY A 167 7.70 -11.88 -8.13
N SER A 168 7.35 -12.52 -7.04
CA SER A 168 8.19 -12.65 -5.89
C SER A 168 8.22 -14.08 -5.38
N SER A 169 9.30 -14.47 -4.73
CA SER A 169 9.40 -15.75 -4.03
C SER A 169 9.99 -15.55 -2.65
N GLY A 170 9.52 -16.34 -1.71
CA GLY A 170 9.95 -16.29 -0.33
C GLY A 170 10.14 -17.67 0.27
N MET A 171 11.00 -17.72 1.26
CA MET A 171 11.27 -18.89 2.07
C MET A 171 11.31 -18.47 3.54
N GLU A 172 10.62 -19.20 4.38
CA GLU A 172 10.71 -19.09 5.82
C GLU A 172 11.14 -20.42 6.42
N TYR A 173 12.17 -20.40 7.23
CA TYR A 173 12.56 -21.51 8.07
C TYR A 173 12.33 -21.14 9.53
N ALA A 174 11.66 -22.03 10.27
CA ALA A 174 11.43 -21.89 11.70
C ALA A 174 11.99 -23.10 12.46
N TYR A 175 12.60 -22.83 13.60
CA TYR A 175 13.07 -23.82 14.56
C TYR A 175 12.24 -23.71 15.84
N GLN A 176 11.49 -24.77 16.18
CA GLN A 176 10.62 -24.87 17.36
C GLN A 176 9.65 -23.68 17.54
N ASP A 177 9.27 -23.01 16.45
CA ASP A 177 8.47 -21.78 16.46
C ASP A 177 9.04 -20.63 17.34
N MET A 178 10.34 -20.72 17.66
CA MET A 178 11.04 -19.73 18.48
C MET A 178 12.03 -18.90 17.66
N ALA A 179 12.69 -19.48 16.68
CA ALA A 179 13.67 -18.82 15.84
C ALA A 179 13.22 -18.89 14.38
N PHE A 180 13.24 -17.74 13.68
CA PHE A 180 12.78 -17.62 12.30
C PHE A 180 13.86 -16.98 11.43
N VAL A 181 14.11 -17.58 10.28
CA VAL A 181 14.95 -17.01 9.20
C VAL A 181 14.09 -16.87 7.96
N ARG A 182 14.05 -15.66 7.38
CA ARG A 182 13.25 -15.34 6.19
C ARG A 182 14.17 -14.82 5.09
N MET A 183 13.92 -15.28 3.88
CA MET A 183 14.60 -14.83 2.68
C MET A 183 13.57 -14.63 1.58
N GLY A 184 13.78 -13.61 0.72
CA GLY A 184 12.89 -13.35 -0.39
C GLY A 184 13.58 -12.60 -1.52
N THR A 185 13.02 -12.72 -2.71
CA THR A 185 13.47 -12.01 -3.91
C THR A 185 12.31 -11.62 -4.79
N HIS A 186 12.50 -10.54 -5.58
CA HIS A 186 11.59 -10.12 -6.64
C HIS A 186 12.19 -10.49 -7.99
N MET A 187 11.32 -10.88 -8.93
CA MET A 187 11.67 -11.23 -10.31
C MET A 187 10.93 -10.27 -11.26
N ASN A 188 11.61 -9.82 -12.31
CA ASN A 188 11.09 -8.85 -13.29
C ASN A 188 10.63 -7.51 -12.69
N HIS A 189 11.25 -7.11 -11.60
CA HIS A 189 11.10 -5.77 -11.06
C HIS A 189 12.31 -4.96 -11.52
N ASP A 190 12.12 -4.11 -12.55
CA ASP A 190 13.18 -3.20 -12.99
C ASP A 190 13.42 -2.17 -11.88
N THR A 191 14.66 -2.09 -11.44
CA THR A 191 15.16 -1.12 -10.44
C THR A 191 15.56 0.18 -11.11
#